data_d7583a81c41164242ac06206d2910568
#
_entry.id   d7583a81c41164242ac06206d2910568
#
_cell.length_a   1.000
_cell.length_b   1.000
_cell.length_c   1.000
_cell.angle_alpha   90.00
_cell.angle_beta   90.00
_cell.angle_gamma   90.00
#
_symmetry.space_group_name_H-M   'P 1'
#
loop_
_entity.id
_entity.type
_entity.pdbx_description
1 polymer ?
#
loop_
_entity_poly.entity_id
_entity_poly.type
_entity_poly.pdbx_seq_one_letter_code
_entity_poly.pdbx_strand_id
1 'polypeptide(L)'
;MADWIERYKTILIRRKVSRNTYKIRVNQLETIKEKLGEILLTEITTRHIAEFLDLWIEGGKNTMAGSMRSVLSDMFREAIVEGRISQNPVTPTRAPKIVVTRERLKLKTYNCIREAADQLPAWFPLAMDLALVTGQRREDITNMRFSDIYDDRLHIRQIKTGMMIAIPLSLSLPVAGLR
;
A
#
# COMPACT_ATOMS: atom_id res chain seq x y z
N MET A 1 -6.28 12.18 23.43
CA MET A 1 -5.82 11.90 22.05
C MET A 1 -6.96 11.63 21.06
N ALA A 2 -8.09 11.08 21.49
CA ALA A 2 -9.22 10.78 20.62
C ALA A 2 -9.68 11.95 19.74
N ASP A 3 -9.86 13.13 20.30
CA ASP A 3 -10.30 14.33 19.56
C ASP A 3 -9.30 14.76 18.48
N TRP A 4 -8.00 14.58 18.75
CA TRP A 4 -6.96 14.84 17.77
C TRP A 4 -7.01 13.87 16.58
N ILE A 5 -7.31 12.61 16.84
CA ILE A 5 -7.49 11.60 15.78
C ILE A 5 -8.65 12.00 14.86
N GLU A 6 -9.77 12.44 15.39
CA GLU A 6 -10.90 12.92 14.57
C GLU A 6 -10.51 14.16 13.75
N ARG A 7 -9.78 15.09 14.35
CA ARG A 7 -9.23 16.25 13.64
C ARG A 7 -8.27 15.82 12.53
N TYR A 8 -7.40 14.86 12.78
CA TYR A 8 -6.46 14.36 11.77
C TYR A 8 -7.16 13.67 10.59
N LYS A 9 -8.27 12.97 10.81
CA LYS A 9 -9.11 12.43 9.72
C LYS A 9 -9.59 13.55 8.78
N THR A 10 -9.98 14.71 9.31
CA THR A 10 -10.38 15.85 8.47
C THR A 10 -9.20 16.44 7.68
N ILE A 11 -7.98 16.40 8.24
CA ILE A 11 -6.76 16.80 7.54
C ILE A 11 -6.47 15.86 6.37
N LEU A 12 -6.62 14.54 6.54
CA LEU A 12 -6.45 13.56 5.46
C LEU A 12 -7.43 13.79 4.30
N ILE A 13 -8.69 14.15 4.60
CA ILE A 13 -9.69 14.51 3.59
C ILE A 13 -9.24 15.76 2.83
N ARG A 14 -8.82 16.82 3.53
CA ARG A 14 -8.31 18.05 2.94
C ARG A 14 -7.09 17.81 2.03
N ARG A 15 -6.22 16.85 2.40
CA ARG A 15 -5.05 16.42 1.61
C ARG A 15 -5.42 15.61 0.36
N LYS A 16 -6.70 15.29 0.16
CA LYS A 16 -7.21 14.51 -0.99
C LYS A 16 -6.46 13.19 -1.19
N VAL A 17 -6.12 12.50 -0.09
CA VAL A 17 -5.51 11.17 -0.19
C VAL A 17 -6.45 10.19 -0.92
N SER A 18 -5.90 9.19 -1.63
CA SER A 18 -6.73 8.24 -2.35
C SER A 18 -7.70 7.52 -1.41
N ARG A 19 -8.88 7.12 -1.93
CA ARG A 19 -9.93 6.42 -1.16
C ARG A 19 -9.37 5.20 -0.41
N ASN A 20 -8.50 4.44 -1.07
CA ASN A 20 -7.89 3.25 -0.46
C ASN A 20 -6.90 3.62 0.65
N THR A 21 -6.08 4.65 0.44
CA THR A 21 -5.18 5.18 1.48
C THR A 21 -5.97 5.68 2.68
N TYR A 22 -7.06 6.43 2.46
CA TYR A 22 -7.92 6.92 3.52
C TYR A 22 -8.51 5.77 4.35
N LYS A 23 -9.08 4.74 3.69
CA LYS A 23 -9.64 3.56 4.37
C LYS A 23 -8.61 2.86 5.26
N ILE A 24 -7.39 2.64 4.74
CA ILE A 24 -6.30 2.02 5.51
C ILE A 24 -5.92 2.89 6.70
N ARG A 25 -5.79 4.21 6.50
CA ARG A 25 -5.44 5.15 7.57
C ARG A 25 -6.51 5.20 8.67
N VAL A 26 -7.78 5.21 8.31
CA VAL A 26 -8.88 5.18 9.29
C VAL A 26 -8.80 3.93 10.16
N ASN A 27 -8.62 2.74 9.59
CA ASN A 27 -8.47 1.51 10.37
C ASN A 27 -7.26 1.57 11.33
N GLN A 28 -6.14 2.14 10.87
CA GLN A 28 -4.97 2.34 11.72
C GLN A 28 -5.24 3.32 12.86
N LEU A 29 -5.97 4.41 12.57
CA LEU A 29 -6.32 5.42 13.57
C LEU A 29 -7.31 4.88 14.61
N GLU A 30 -8.23 4.00 14.24
CA GLU A 30 -9.10 3.33 15.22
C GLU A 30 -8.29 2.46 16.17
N THR A 31 -7.33 1.68 15.66
CA THR A 31 -6.43 0.88 16.51
C THR A 31 -5.59 1.76 17.46
N ILE A 32 -5.11 2.92 16.98
CA ILE A 32 -4.39 3.88 17.80
C ILE A 32 -5.32 4.49 18.87
N LYS A 33 -6.57 4.79 18.50
CA LYS A 33 -7.59 5.33 19.39
C LYS A 33 -7.93 4.35 20.53
N GLU A 34 -8.06 3.07 20.22
CA GLU A 34 -8.32 2.01 21.22
C GLU A 34 -7.21 1.93 22.28
N LYS A 35 -5.96 2.15 21.91
CA LYS A 35 -4.80 1.97 22.80
C LYS A 35 -4.32 3.26 23.45
N LEU A 36 -4.41 4.38 22.77
CA LEU A 36 -3.84 5.65 23.21
C LEU A 36 -4.89 6.78 23.32
N GLY A 37 -6.15 6.50 22.99
CA GLY A 37 -7.21 7.51 22.87
C GLY A 37 -7.51 8.27 24.18
N GLU A 38 -7.39 7.59 25.32
CA GLU A 38 -7.70 8.17 26.64
C GLU A 38 -6.61 9.13 27.14
N ILE A 39 -5.36 8.98 26.68
CA ILE A 39 -4.25 9.83 27.08
C ILE A 39 -4.38 11.19 26.39
N LEU A 40 -4.15 12.27 27.11
CA LEU A 40 -4.12 13.61 26.50
C LEU A 40 -3.00 13.70 25.47
N LEU A 41 -3.24 14.42 24.37
CA LEU A 41 -2.26 14.56 23.27
C LEU A 41 -0.91 15.10 23.78
N THR A 42 -0.95 16.04 24.69
CA THR A 42 0.22 16.68 25.32
C THR A 42 0.99 15.78 26.29
N GLU A 43 0.36 14.71 26.76
CA GLU A 43 0.95 13.73 27.72
C GLU A 43 1.49 12.49 27.04
N ILE A 44 1.27 12.35 25.72
CA ILE A 44 1.86 11.24 24.96
C ILE A 44 3.37 11.38 24.93
N THR A 45 4.03 10.40 25.50
CA THR A 45 5.50 10.31 25.58
C THR A 45 6.07 9.34 24.54
N THR A 46 7.36 9.44 24.27
CA THR A 46 8.09 8.44 23.46
C THR A 46 7.92 7.02 24.00
N ARG A 47 7.83 6.86 25.33
CA ARG A 47 7.61 5.56 25.98
C ARG A 47 6.25 4.96 25.58
N HIS A 48 5.17 5.74 25.63
CA HIS A 48 3.84 5.29 25.19
C HIS A 48 3.85 4.83 23.73
N ILE A 49 4.58 5.52 22.87
CA ILE A 49 4.72 5.14 21.46
C ILE A 49 5.53 3.85 21.31
N ALA A 50 6.63 3.69 22.06
CA ALA A 50 7.45 2.49 22.01
C ALA A 50 6.64 1.25 22.47
N GLU A 51 5.99 1.32 23.63
CA GLU A 51 5.13 0.25 24.17
C GLU A 51 4.00 -0.12 23.18
N PHE A 52 3.38 0.87 22.53
CA PHE A 52 2.38 0.62 21.49
C PHE A 52 2.97 -0.13 20.29
N LEU A 53 4.17 0.23 19.83
CA LEU A 53 4.80 -0.44 18.69
C LEU A 53 5.29 -1.85 19.04
N ASP A 54 5.72 -2.06 20.28
CA ASP A 54 6.18 -3.36 20.78
C ASP A 54 5.10 -4.43 20.73
N LEU A 55 3.82 -4.07 20.91
CA LEU A 55 2.68 -4.99 20.72
C LEU A 55 2.69 -5.70 19.35
N TRP A 56 3.19 -5.04 18.33
CA TRP A 56 3.29 -5.59 16.98
C TRP A 56 4.62 -6.31 16.75
N ILE A 57 5.70 -5.79 17.32
CA ILE A 57 7.06 -6.32 17.16
C ILE A 57 7.18 -7.68 17.86
N GLU A 58 6.69 -7.82 19.09
CA GLU A 58 6.65 -9.07 19.83
C GLU A 58 5.83 -10.15 19.13
N GLY A 59 4.75 -9.75 18.42
CA GLY A 59 3.97 -10.63 17.57
C GLY A 59 4.58 -10.90 16.18
N GLY A 60 5.84 -10.49 15.93
CA GLY A 60 6.52 -10.69 14.64
C GLY A 60 5.98 -9.85 13.48
N LYS A 61 5.08 -8.88 13.74
CA LYS A 61 4.40 -8.06 12.73
C LYS A 61 5.14 -6.75 12.45
N ASN A 62 6.44 -6.81 12.21
CA ASN A 62 7.31 -5.63 12.02
C ASN A 62 6.83 -4.68 10.92
N THR A 63 6.26 -5.21 9.83
CA THR A 63 5.68 -4.38 8.77
C THR A 63 4.51 -3.54 9.27
N MET A 64 3.65 -4.11 10.12
CA MET A 64 2.53 -3.38 10.73
C MET A 64 3.06 -2.33 11.70
N ALA A 65 4.00 -2.68 12.58
CA ALA A 65 4.65 -1.73 13.48
C ALA A 65 5.26 -0.53 12.72
N GLY A 66 5.96 -0.79 11.61
CA GLY A 66 6.50 0.25 10.73
C GLY A 66 5.41 1.15 10.12
N SER A 67 4.30 0.54 9.70
CA SER A 67 3.16 1.28 9.16
C SER A 67 2.48 2.14 10.23
N MET A 68 2.25 1.61 11.44
CA MET A 68 1.70 2.35 12.58
C MET A 68 2.61 3.50 12.99
N ARG A 69 3.92 3.26 13.06
CA ARG A 69 4.91 4.31 13.35
C ARG A 69 4.84 5.44 12.33
N SER A 70 4.69 5.13 11.05
CA SER A 70 4.56 6.13 9.99
C SER A 70 3.30 6.99 10.15
N VAL A 71 2.14 6.37 10.48
CA VAL A 71 0.89 7.10 10.74
C VAL A 71 1.02 8.01 11.94
N LEU A 72 1.53 7.49 13.06
CA LEU A 72 1.75 8.26 14.28
C LEU A 72 2.69 9.45 14.01
N SER A 73 3.81 9.22 13.32
CA SER A 73 4.75 10.28 13.01
C SER A 73 4.14 11.41 12.18
N ASP A 74 3.32 11.07 11.17
CA ASP A 74 2.62 12.06 10.35
C ASP A 74 1.56 12.80 11.16
N MET A 75 0.78 12.09 11.96
CA MET A 75 -0.27 12.67 12.81
C MET A 75 0.30 13.63 13.87
N PHE A 76 1.40 13.29 14.52
CA PHE A 76 2.05 14.18 15.49
C PHE A 76 2.77 15.36 14.81
N ARG A 77 3.24 15.20 13.57
CA ARG A 77 3.77 16.33 12.78
C ARG A 77 2.69 17.37 12.51
N GLU A 78 1.47 16.94 12.16
CA GLU A 78 0.33 17.86 12.01
C GLU A 78 -0.06 18.53 13.34
N ALA A 79 0.09 17.81 14.46
CA ALA A 79 -0.17 18.40 15.79
C ALA A 79 0.82 19.53 16.13
N ILE A 80 2.08 19.40 15.69
CA ILE A 80 3.07 20.49 15.80
C ILE A 80 2.67 21.66 14.91
N VAL A 81 2.27 21.41 13.66
CA VAL A 81 1.83 22.46 12.72
C VAL A 81 0.63 23.24 13.26
N GLU A 82 -0.31 22.56 13.95
CA GLU A 82 -1.45 23.23 14.60
C GLU A 82 -1.10 23.80 16.00
N GLY A 83 0.16 23.77 16.43
CA GLY A 83 0.60 24.33 17.72
C GLY A 83 0.10 23.57 18.96
N ARG A 84 -0.35 22.33 18.79
CA ARG A 84 -0.88 21.50 19.89
C ARG A 84 0.21 20.90 20.78
N ILE A 85 1.37 20.65 20.21
CA ILE A 85 2.55 20.12 20.86
C ILE A 85 3.81 20.75 20.27
N SER A 86 4.91 20.74 21.01
CA SER A 86 6.19 21.29 20.56
C SER A 86 7.13 20.26 19.92
N GLN A 87 6.95 18.98 20.22
CA GLN A 87 7.84 17.91 19.76
C GLN A 87 7.05 16.66 19.34
N ASN A 88 7.60 15.93 18.37
CA ASN A 88 7.00 14.67 17.92
C ASN A 88 7.55 13.50 18.75
N PRO A 89 6.73 12.85 19.61
CA PRO A 89 7.18 11.76 20.47
C PRO A 89 7.59 10.50 19.71
N VAL A 90 7.27 10.39 18.42
CA VAL A 90 7.64 9.25 17.57
C VAL A 90 9.08 9.35 17.09
N THR A 91 9.62 10.56 16.94
CA THR A 91 10.94 10.79 16.34
C THR A 91 12.06 9.99 17.04
N PRO A 92 12.13 9.90 18.39
CA PRO A 92 13.18 9.17 19.06
C PRO A 92 13.03 7.63 18.97
N THR A 93 11.85 7.11 18.55
CA THR A 93 11.64 5.66 18.45
C THR A 93 12.42 5.06 17.29
N ARG A 94 12.88 3.83 17.44
CA ARG A 94 13.54 3.10 16.35
C ARG A 94 12.52 2.57 15.34
N ALA A 95 12.85 2.65 14.06
CA ALA A 95 12.05 1.99 13.03
C ALA A 95 12.20 0.46 13.15
N PRO A 96 11.09 -0.30 13.11
CA PRO A 96 11.16 -1.77 13.12
C PRO A 96 11.96 -2.29 11.93
N LYS A 97 12.82 -3.31 12.18
CA LYS A 97 13.57 -3.95 11.11
C LYS A 97 12.63 -4.86 10.30
N ILE A 98 12.35 -4.48 9.06
CA ILE A 98 11.53 -5.27 8.14
C ILE A 98 12.46 -6.18 7.34
N VAL A 99 12.26 -7.50 7.48
CA VAL A 99 12.94 -8.49 6.65
C VAL A 99 12.03 -8.83 5.48
N VAL A 100 12.49 -8.55 4.26
CA VAL A 100 11.76 -8.89 3.04
C VAL A 100 12.09 -10.33 2.64
N THR A 101 11.13 -11.23 2.78
CA THR A 101 11.26 -12.66 2.45
C THR A 101 10.66 -13.01 1.09
N ARG A 102 10.39 -12.01 0.23
CA ARG A 102 9.77 -12.25 -1.07
C ARG A 102 10.74 -12.94 -2.01
N GLU A 103 10.32 -14.08 -2.55
CA GLU A 103 10.99 -14.72 -3.67
C GLU A 103 10.41 -14.27 -5.00
N ARG A 104 11.24 -14.30 -6.04
CA ARG A 104 10.77 -14.05 -7.40
C ARG A 104 10.06 -15.29 -7.94
N LEU A 105 8.90 -15.11 -8.53
CA LEU A 105 8.21 -16.17 -9.24
C LEU A 105 9.08 -16.58 -10.45
N LYS A 106 9.53 -17.84 -10.47
CA LYS A 106 10.28 -18.40 -11.59
C LYS A 106 9.31 -18.79 -12.72
N LEU A 107 9.75 -18.67 -13.97
CA LEU A 107 8.92 -19.01 -15.13
C LEU A 107 8.34 -20.44 -15.07
N LYS A 108 9.14 -21.42 -14.63
CA LYS A 108 8.66 -22.78 -14.43
C LYS A 108 7.47 -22.85 -13.46
N THR A 109 7.56 -22.15 -12.33
CA THR A 109 6.48 -22.10 -11.34
C THR A 109 5.26 -21.37 -11.90
N TYR A 110 5.49 -20.27 -12.67
CA TYR A 110 4.41 -19.57 -13.37
C TYR A 110 3.66 -20.52 -14.30
N ASN A 111 4.36 -21.29 -15.15
CA ASN A 111 3.74 -22.22 -16.10
C ASN A 111 2.89 -23.28 -15.38
N CYS A 112 3.39 -23.87 -14.28
CA CYS A 112 2.58 -24.83 -13.49
C CYS A 112 1.29 -24.20 -12.95
N ILE A 113 1.38 -22.94 -12.45
CA ILE A 113 0.20 -22.21 -11.96
C ILE A 113 -0.74 -21.89 -13.12
N ARG A 114 -0.19 -21.51 -14.29
CA ARG A 114 -0.94 -21.17 -15.49
C ARG A 114 -1.73 -22.37 -16.03
N GLU A 115 -1.11 -23.56 -16.07
CA GLU A 115 -1.76 -24.83 -16.44
C GLU A 115 -2.89 -25.18 -15.48
N ALA A 116 -2.67 -25.06 -14.16
CA ALA A 116 -3.72 -25.27 -13.17
C ALA A 116 -4.90 -24.26 -13.32
N ALA A 117 -4.61 -23.07 -13.81
CA ALA A 117 -5.62 -22.02 -14.03
C ALA A 117 -6.55 -22.31 -15.21
N ASP A 118 -6.25 -23.27 -16.09
CA ASP A 118 -7.13 -23.66 -17.20
C ASP A 118 -8.47 -24.28 -16.73
N GLN A 119 -8.53 -24.71 -15.46
CA GLN A 119 -9.77 -25.14 -14.82
C GLN A 119 -10.65 -23.99 -14.31
N LEU A 120 -10.13 -22.77 -14.34
CA LEU A 120 -10.83 -21.54 -13.94
C LEU A 120 -11.52 -20.90 -15.15
N PRO A 121 -12.40 -19.91 -14.96
CA PRO A 121 -13.00 -19.17 -16.06
C PRO A 121 -11.92 -18.64 -17.03
N ALA A 122 -12.17 -18.71 -18.33
CA ALA A 122 -11.19 -18.42 -19.40
C ALA A 122 -10.52 -17.04 -19.30
N TRP A 123 -11.17 -16.05 -18.68
CA TRP A 123 -10.56 -14.73 -18.46
C TRP A 123 -9.39 -14.76 -17.47
N PHE A 124 -9.35 -15.74 -16.56
CA PHE A 124 -8.35 -15.76 -15.49
C PHE A 124 -6.93 -16.08 -16.04
N PRO A 125 -6.72 -17.18 -16.79
CA PRO A 125 -5.45 -17.43 -17.44
C PRO A 125 -5.03 -16.31 -18.40
N LEU A 126 -5.96 -15.72 -19.15
CA LEU A 126 -5.66 -14.59 -20.02
C LEU A 126 -5.18 -13.35 -19.25
N ALA A 127 -5.78 -13.06 -18.10
CA ALA A 127 -5.32 -11.97 -17.22
C ALA A 127 -3.92 -12.23 -16.64
N MET A 128 -3.60 -13.51 -16.32
CA MET A 128 -2.25 -13.90 -15.90
C MET A 128 -1.22 -13.65 -17.00
N ASP A 129 -1.52 -14.10 -18.22
CA ASP A 129 -0.63 -13.97 -19.37
C ASP A 129 -0.42 -12.48 -19.70
N LEU A 130 -1.49 -11.70 -19.70
CA LEU A 130 -1.44 -10.25 -19.91
C LEU A 130 -0.60 -9.55 -18.83
N ALA A 131 -0.73 -9.98 -17.56
CA ALA A 131 0.08 -9.46 -16.47
C ALA A 131 1.57 -9.76 -16.66
N LEU A 132 1.90 -10.98 -17.12
CA LEU A 132 3.28 -11.39 -17.35
C LEU A 132 3.90 -10.63 -18.52
N VAL A 133 3.18 -10.52 -19.65
CA VAL A 133 3.68 -9.85 -20.85
C VAL A 133 3.84 -8.34 -20.62
N THR A 134 2.84 -7.70 -20.02
CA THR A 134 2.82 -6.23 -19.89
C THR A 134 3.54 -5.72 -18.64
N GLY A 135 3.73 -6.56 -17.62
CA GLY A 135 4.28 -6.15 -16.33
C GLY A 135 3.40 -5.15 -15.56
N GLN A 136 2.13 -5.02 -15.96
CA GLN A 136 1.23 -4.05 -15.34
C GLN A 136 0.62 -4.58 -14.04
N ARG A 137 0.17 -3.66 -13.17
CA ARG A 137 -0.51 -4.02 -11.93
C ARG A 137 -1.90 -4.56 -12.23
N ARG A 138 -2.41 -5.42 -11.34
CA ARG A 138 -3.75 -6.00 -11.46
C ARG A 138 -4.82 -4.93 -11.76
N GLU A 139 -4.79 -3.81 -11.07
CA GLU A 139 -5.77 -2.72 -11.24
C GLU A 139 -5.66 -2.06 -12.60
N ASP A 140 -4.45 -1.92 -13.14
CA ASP A 140 -4.23 -1.38 -14.48
C ASP A 140 -4.75 -2.38 -15.55
N ILE A 141 -4.49 -3.69 -15.38
CA ILE A 141 -4.97 -4.75 -16.29
C ILE A 141 -6.49 -4.81 -16.34
N THR A 142 -7.17 -4.76 -15.20
CA THR A 142 -8.65 -4.84 -15.15
C THR A 142 -9.35 -3.62 -15.74
N ASN A 143 -8.62 -2.54 -16.00
CA ASN A 143 -9.14 -1.33 -16.62
C ASN A 143 -8.73 -1.17 -18.09
N MET A 144 -7.95 -2.08 -18.67
CA MET A 144 -7.60 -2.07 -20.09
C MET A 144 -8.83 -2.26 -20.98
N ARG A 145 -8.87 -1.55 -22.08
CA ARG A 145 -9.96 -1.59 -23.07
C ARG A 145 -9.38 -1.77 -24.47
N PHE A 146 -10.13 -2.37 -25.36
CA PHE A 146 -9.74 -2.45 -26.77
C PHE A 146 -9.59 -1.07 -27.42
N SER A 147 -10.34 -0.06 -26.95
CA SER A 147 -10.18 1.33 -27.40
C SER A 147 -8.83 1.95 -27.05
N ASP A 148 -8.08 1.35 -26.14
CA ASP A 148 -6.75 1.82 -25.74
C ASP A 148 -5.66 1.32 -26.70
N ILE A 149 -6.05 0.52 -27.72
CA ILE A 149 -5.16 -0.01 -28.77
C ILE A 149 -5.24 0.91 -29.98
N TYR A 150 -4.16 1.61 -30.28
CA TYR A 150 -3.98 2.42 -31.48
C TYR A 150 -2.48 2.56 -31.80
N ASP A 151 -2.15 2.88 -33.04
CA ASP A 151 -0.75 3.01 -33.51
C ASP A 151 0.13 1.79 -33.18
N ASP A 152 -0.43 0.57 -33.35
CA ASP A 152 0.22 -0.70 -33.02
C ASP A 152 0.73 -0.81 -31.56
N ARG A 153 0.10 -0.06 -30.65
CA ARG A 153 0.45 -0.04 -29.22
C ARG A 153 -0.78 -0.11 -28.34
N LEU A 154 -0.61 -0.74 -27.18
CA LEU A 154 -1.54 -0.66 -26.08
C LEU A 154 -1.13 0.51 -25.17
N HIS A 155 -1.99 1.52 -25.08
CA HIS A 155 -1.78 2.71 -24.26
C HIS A 155 -2.44 2.54 -22.89
N ILE A 156 -1.65 2.69 -21.82
CA ILE A 156 -2.12 2.47 -20.46
C ILE A 156 -1.81 3.69 -19.61
N ARG A 157 -2.83 4.25 -18.97
CA ARG A 157 -2.64 5.22 -17.91
C ARG A 157 -2.65 4.50 -16.57
N GLN A 158 -1.47 4.34 -15.96
CA GLN A 158 -1.36 3.67 -14.67
C GLN A 158 -2.15 4.39 -13.57
N ILE A 159 -3.07 3.70 -12.92
CA ILE A 159 -3.97 4.28 -11.90
C ILE A 159 -3.18 4.82 -10.70
N LYS A 160 -2.17 4.08 -10.26
CA LYS A 160 -1.38 4.43 -9.06
C LYS A 160 -0.46 5.63 -9.26
N THR A 161 0.13 5.78 -10.46
CA THR A 161 1.18 6.78 -10.72
C THR A 161 0.74 7.88 -11.67
N GLY A 162 -0.38 7.68 -12.39
CA GLY A 162 -0.82 8.57 -13.47
C GLY A 162 0.05 8.52 -14.73
N MET A 163 1.09 7.68 -14.74
CA MET A 163 2.03 7.59 -15.86
C MET A 163 1.36 6.97 -17.09
N MET A 164 1.61 7.55 -18.25
CA MET A 164 1.22 6.99 -19.54
C MET A 164 2.31 6.06 -20.06
N ILE A 165 1.93 4.85 -20.43
CA ILE A 165 2.80 3.82 -21.00
C ILE A 165 2.19 3.38 -22.34
N ALA A 166 3.03 3.20 -23.36
CA ALA A 166 2.66 2.65 -24.65
C ALA A 166 3.44 1.35 -24.88
N ILE A 167 2.74 0.22 -24.87
CA ILE A 167 3.33 -1.11 -25.01
C ILE A 167 3.12 -1.56 -26.46
N PRO A 168 4.19 -1.91 -27.20
CA PRO A 168 4.05 -2.44 -28.56
C PRO A 168 3.23 -3.73 -28.58
N LEU A 169 2.30 -3.90 -29.53
CA LEU A 169 1.53 -5.13 -29.71
C LEU A 169 2.41 -6.31 -30.15
N SER A 170 3.58 -6.02 -30.71
CA SER A 170 4.58 -7.04 -31.04
C SER A 170 5.31 -7.64 -29.82
N LEU A 171 5.07 -7.09 -28.61
CA LEU A 171 5.67 -7.62 -27.40
C LEU A 171 5.18 -9.05 -27.15
N SER A 172 6.11 -9.98 -27.03
CA SER A 172 5.84 -11.37 -26.82
C SER A 172 6.85 -11.99 -25.83
N LEU A 173 6.48 -13.09 -25.24
CA LEU A 173 7.36 -13.92 -24.41
C LEU A 173 7.48 -15.31 -25.04
N PRO A 174 8.35 -15.51 -26.05
CA PRO A 174 8.46 -16.77 -26.81
C PRO A 174 8.76 -17.97 -25.91
N VAL A 175 9.57 -17.77 -24.84
CA VAL A 175 9.91 -18.84 -23.87
C VAL A 175 8.68 -19.31 -23.08
N ALA A 176 7.67 -18.47 -22.92
CA ALA A 176 6.39 -18.82 -22.28
C ALA A 176 5.30 -19.18 -23.29
N GLY A 177 5.59 -19.14 -24.60
CA GLY A 177 4.60 -19.36 -25.66
C GLY A 177 3.55 -18.25 -25.79
N LEU A 178 3.78 -17.11 -25.18
CA LEU A 178 2.84 -15.97 -25.16
C LEU A 178 3.19 -14.95 -26.26
N ARG A 179 2.17 -14.51 -26.99
CA ARG A 179 2.24 -13.47 -28.04
C ARG A 179 1.14 -12.45 -27.84
#